data_521ecdcafb23970a9c1af2a388af57a1
#
_entry.id   521ecdcafb23970a9c1af2a388af57a1
#
_cell.length_a   1.000
_cell.length_b   1.000
_cell.length_c   1.000
_cell.angle_alpha   90.00
_cell.angle_beta   90.00
_cell.angle_gamma   90.00
#
_symmetry.space_group_name_H-M   'P 1'
#
loop_
_entity.id
_entity.type
_entity.pdbx_description
1 polymer ?
#
loop_
_entity_poly.entity_id
_entity_poly.type
_entity_poly.pdbx_seq_one_letter_code
_entity_poly.pdbx_strand_id
1 'polypeptide(L)'
;MDQGFGIVSKFLNTFGVAKPVIGMVHLGALPGAPLHDADAGLDGLIKAARADLLALQDAGFDAVMFGNENDRPYEFEVDTASTATMAFVIGQLKGQIRVPFGVNVLWDPMSSIALAAATGAAFVREIFTGTYASDMGPWTPDAGAAMRYRDRLGRQDLAMLYNVSAEFADSLDRRPLPDRARSAVFSSIPDAVLVSGQITGEAAAMSDLEAVKAVLPDTPVLANTGVKHETIADVLAMADGCVVGSALKVGGDTWNAIDPERATDFMRRAKAARS
;
A
#
# COMPACT_ATOMS: atom_id res chain seq x y z
N MET A 1 -7.80 12.87 25.39
CA MET A 1 -8.66 13.41 24.32
C MET A 1 -7.84 14.15 23.23
N ASP A 2 -6.59 13.77 22.97
CA ASP A 2 -5.72 14.49 22.00
C ASP A 2 -5.01 13.57 21.00
N GLN A 3 -5.52 12.35 20.81
CA GLN A 3 -4.90 11.39 19.88
C GLN A 3 -5.28 11.66 18.40
N GLY A 4 -6.45 12.23 18.13
CA GLY A 4 -6.90 12.51 16.76
C GLY A 4 -6.06 13.59 16.05
N PHE A 5 -5.65 14.62 16.76
CA PHE A 5 -4.80 15.68 16.19
C PHE A 5 -3.41 15.17 15.79
N GLY A 6 -2.84 14.20 16.53
CA GLY A 6 -1.54 13.60 16.21
C GLY A 6 -1.58 12.74 14.95
N ILE A 7 -2.62 11.95 14.75
CA ILE A 7 -2.77 11.03 13.60
C ILE A 7 -2.95 11.81 12.30
N VAL A 8 -3.89 12.74 12.26
CA VAL A 8 -4.13 13.60 11.07
C VAL A 8 -2.87 14.42 10.73
N SER A 9 -2.18 14.92 11.72
CA SER A 9 -0.94 15.68 11.56
C SER A 9 0.17 14.81 10.92
N LYS A 10 0.37 13.57 11.39
CA LYS A 10 1.39 12.67 10.83
C LYS A 10 1.07 12.27 9.39
N PHE A 11 -0.19 11.94 9.09
CA PHE A 11 -0.63 11.62 7.73
C PHE A 11 -0.37 12.79 6.77
N LEU A 12 -0.79 14.01 7.14
CA LEU A 12 -0.55 15.22 6.34
C LEU A 12 0.95 15.52 6.18
N ASN A 13 1.74 15.33 7.22
CA ASN A 13 3.19 15.52 7.15
C ASN A 13 3.86 14.50 6.24
N THR A 14 3.32 13.26 6.16
CA THR A 14 3.86 12.21 5.30
C THR A 14 3.59 12.50 3.82
N PHE A 15 2.39 12.95 3.47
CA PHE A 15 1.97 13.08 2.08
C PHE A 15 1.96 14.52 1.56
N GLY A 16 1.90 15.50 2.43
CA GLY A 16 1.85 16.94 2.05
C GLY A 16 0.52 17.38 1.42
N VAL A 17 -0.43 16.47 1.25
CA VAL A 17 -1.78 16.73 0.68
C VAL A 17 -2.85 16.00 1.46
N ALA A 18 -4.06 16.53 1.46
CA ALA A 18 -5.17 15.99 2.26
C ALA A 18 -5.71 14.64 1.73
N LYS A 19 -5.69 14.45 0.42
CA LYS A 19 -6.21 13.24 -0.25
C LYS A 19 -5.16 12.68 -1.21
N PRO A 20 -4.07 12.04 -0.70
CA PRO A 20 -3.00 11.53 -1.54
C PRO A 20 -3.48 10.43 -2.49
N VAL A 21 -2.96 10.46 -3.71
CA VAL A 21 -3.03 9.36 -4.68
C VAL A 21 -1.67 8.69 -4.73
N ILE A 22 -1.62 7.44 -4.27
CA ILE A 22 -0.40 6.64 -4.15
C ILE A 22 -0.34 5.69 -5.35
N GLY A 23 0.68 5.82 -6.18
CA GLY A 23 0.90 4.92 -7.32
C GLY A 23 1.76 3.71 -6.94
N MET A 24 1.34 2.50 -7.38
CA MET A 24 2.09 1.28 -7.13
C MET A 24 3.22 1.08 -8.14
N VAL A 25 4.42 0.84 -7.64
CA VAL A 25 5.54 0.26 -8.38
C VAL A 25 5.61 -1.23 -8.04
N HIS A 26 4.98 -2.06 -8.88
CA HIS A 26 4.99 -3.51 -8.71
C HIS A 26 6.33 -4.05 -9.20
N LEU A 27 7.14 -4.59 -8.30
CA LEU A 27 8.39 -5.23 -8.67
C LEU A 27 8.11 -6.54 -9.43
N GLY A 28 8.98 -6.88 -10.36
CA GLY A 28 9.00 -8.22 -10.96
C GLY A 28 9.27 -9.30 -9.90
N ALA A 29 9.00 -10.56 -10.22
CA ALA A 29 9.25 -11.67 -9.31
C ALA A 29 10.72 -11.69 -8.85
N LEU A 30 10.92 -11.79 -7.54
CA LEU A 30 12.24 -11.70 -6.92
C LEU A 30 13.00 -13.02 -7.04
N PRO A 31 14.36 -13.01 -6.88
CA PRO A 31 15.14 -14.24 -6.80
C PRO A 31 14.62 -15.18 -5.73
N GLY A 32 14.33 -16.43 -6.09
CA GLY A 32 13.68 -17.42 -5.24
C GLY A 32 12.24 -17.68 -5.62
N ALA A 33 11.51 -16.69 -6.15
CA ALA A 33 10.14 -16.88 -6.61
C ALA A 33 10.10 -17.68 -7.94
N PRO A 34 9.09 -18.57 -8.14
CA PRO A 34 8.96 -19.38 -9.34
C PRO A 34 8.88 -18.62 -10.66
N LEU A 35 8.41 -17.38 -10.62
CA LEU A 35 8.24 -16.52 -11.79
C LEU A 35 9.46 -15.60 -12.04
N HIS A 36 10.55 -15.76 -11.29
CA HIS A 36 11.74 -14.93 -11.44
C HIS A 36 12.40 -15.12 -12.82
N ASP A 37 12.63 -14.02 -13.50
CA ASP A 37 13.39 -13.99 -14.75
C ASP A 37 14.90 -13.93 -14.42
N ALA A 38 15.53 -15.09 -14.37
CA ALA A 38 16.95 -15.21 -14.04
C ALA A 38 17.86 -14.62 -15.12
N ASP A 39 17.41 -14.57 -16.38
CA ASP A 39 18.20 -14.00 -17.49
C ASP A 39 18.24 -12.48 -17.41
N ALA A 40 17.12 -11.85 -17.09
CA ALA A 40 17.06 -10.41 -16.85
C ALA A 40 17.72 -10.02 -15.51
N GLY A 41 17.66 -10.89 -14.53
CA GLY A 41 18.28 -10.75 -13.23
C GLY A 41 17.92 -9.44 -12.49
N LEU A 42 18.80 -8.99 -11.60
CA LEU A 42 18.59 -7.78 -10.82
C LEU A 42 18.56 -6.51 -11.69
N ASP A 43 19.34 -6.48 -12.78
CA ASP A 43 19.35 -5.33 -13.69
C ASP A 43 17.99 -5.16 -14.38
N GLY A 44 17.32 -6.26 -14.74
CA GLY A 44 15.97 -6.26 -15.27
C GLY A 44 14.95 -5.71 -14.26
N LEU A 45 15.02 -6.16 -13.01
CA LEU A 45 14.17 -5.64 -11.93
C LEU A 45 14.36 -4.14 -11.71
N ILE A 46 15.60 -3.68 -11.62
CA ILE A 46 15.93 -2.26 -11.45
C ILE A 46 15.41 -1.43 -12.62
N LYS A 47 15.64 -1.90 -13.86
CA LYS A 47 15.20 -1.20 -15.08
C LYS A 47 13.69 -1.05 -15.14
N ALA A 48 12.94 -2.11 -14.85
CA ALA A 48 11.48 -2.09 -14.86
C ALA A 48 10.94 -1.18 -13.75
N ALA A 49 11.41 -1.34 -12.52
CA ALA A 49 11.00 -0.51 -11.39
C ALA A 49 11.31 0.98 -11.59
N ARG A 50 12.45 1.29 -12.23
CA ARG A 50 12.83 2.66 -12.60
C ARG A 50 11.84 3.26 -13.59
N ALA A 51 11.48 2.52 -14.63
CA ALA A 51 10.53 2.99 -15.64
C ALA A 51 9.16 3.32 -15.01
N ASP A 52 8.64 2.41 -14.18
CA ASP A 52 7.35 2.62 -13.47
C ASP A 52 7.45 3.81 -12.50
N LEU A 53 8.53 3.91 -11.71
CA LEU A 53 8.75 5.04 -10.79
C LEU A 53 8.72 6.38 -11.51
N LEU A 54 9.48 6.51 -12.61
CA LEU A 54 9.57 7.77 -13.35
C LEU A 54 8.23 8.12 -13.98
N ALA A 55 7.53 7.15 -14.59
CA ALA A 55 6.21 7.37 -15.19
C ALA A 55 5.18 7.90 -14.15
N LEU A 56 5.15 7.32 -12.95
CA LEU A 56 4.28 7.79 -11.88
C LEU A 56 4.63 9.20 -11.41
N GLN A 57 5.90 9.48 -11.18
CA GLN A 57 6.35 10.80 -10.72
C GLN A 57 6.10 11.89 -11.77
N ASP A 58 6.35 11.60 -13.05
CA ASP A 58 6.13 12.52 -14.16
C ASP A 58 4.64 12.80 -14.40
N ALA A 59 3.77 11.82 -14.14
CA ALA A 59 2.31 12.02 -14.11
C ALA A 59 1.83 12.86 -12.92
N GLY A 60 2.68 13.05 -11.90
CA GLY A 60 2.41 13.91 -10.75
C GLY A 60 1.65 13.21 -9.62
N PHE A 61 1.92 11.92 -9.39
CA PHE A 61 1.45 11.20 -8.21
C PHE A 61 2.02 11.82 -6.94
N ASP A 62 1.22 11.84 -5.86
CA ASP A 62 1.61 12.47 -4.60
C ASP A 62 2.59 11.61 -3.81
N ALA A 63 2.53 10.30 -4.00
CA ALA A 63 3.46 9.33 -3.43
C ALA A 63 3.53 8.07 -4.32
N VAL A 64 4.57 7.26 -4.13
CA VAL A 64 4.70 5.95 -4.75
C VAL A 64 4.88 4.86 -3.69
N MET A 65 4.52 3.62 -4.00
CA MET A 65 4.75 2.50 -3.11
C MET A 65 5.32 1.31 -3.87
N PHE A 66 6.44 0.78 -3.38
CA PHE A 66 7.06 -0.43 -3.93
C PHE A 66 6.48 -1.66 -3.27
N GLY A 67 6.06 -2.64 -4.07
CA GLY A 67 5.53 -3.90 -3.59
C GLY A 67 5.98 -5.09 -4.43
N ASN A 68 5.92 -6.29 -3.85
CA ASN A 68 6.37 -7.54 -4.46
C ASN A 68 5.20 -8.34 -5.07
N GLU A 69 4.21 -7.70 -5.68
CA GLU A 69 3.00 -8.35 -6.20
C GLU A 69 3.26 -9.48 -7.19
N ASN A 70 4.41 -9.48 -7.89
CA ASN A 70 4.76 -10.57 -8.81
C ASN A 70 5.40 -11.78 -8.12
N ASP A 71 5.62 -11.72 -6.81
CA ASP A 71 6.33 -12.74 -6.02
C ASP A 71 5.39 -13.92 -5.65
N ARG A 72 4.74 -14.48 -6.66
CA ARG A 72 3.74 -15.54 -6.51
C ARG A 72 4.35 -16.93 -6.64
N PRO A 73 3.83 -17.93 -5.85
CA PRO A 73 2.79 -17.83 -4.81
C PRO A 73 3.26 -17.03 -3.59
N TYR A 74 2.32 -16.32 -2.94
CA TYR A 74 2.63 -15.48 -1.78
C TYR A 74 2.94 -16.31 -0.53
N GLU A 75 3.70 -15.71 0.39
CA GLU A 75 4.10 -16.29 1.66
C GLU A 75 3.78 -15.31 2.81
N PHE A 76 3.50 -15.84 4.02
CA PHE A 76 3.28 -14.98 5.20
C PHE A 76 4.58 -14.45 5.81
N GLU A 77 5.67 -15.14 5.56
CA GLU A 77 7.02 -14.76 5.96
C GLU A 77 7.92 -14.98 4.74
N VAL A 78 8.31 -13.88 4.11
CA VAL A 78 9.22 -13.96 2.96
C VAL A 78 10.62 -14.31 3.40
N ASP A 79 11.38 -14.93 2.53
CA ASP A 79 12.76 -15.23 2.82
C ASP A 79 13.64 -13.95 2.88
N THR A 80 14.84 -14.10 3.44
CA THR A 80 15.79 -12.98 3.57
C THR A 80 16.22 -12.45 2.20
N ALA A 81 16.27 -13.30 1.15
CA ALA A 81 16.68 -12.90 -0.18
C ALA A 81 15.64 -11.93 -0.79
N SER A 82 14.35 -12.17 -0.61
CA SER A 82 13.28 -11.28 -1.08
C SER A 82 13.41 -9.89 -0.47
N THR A 83 13.47 -9.79 0.85
CA THR A 83 13.62 -8.50 1.54
C THR A 83 14.92 -7.78 1.17
N ALA A 84 16.04 -8.51 1.10
CA ALA A 84 17.34 -7.96 0.70
C ALA A 84 17.34 -7.45 -0.75
N THR A 85 16.71 -8.20 -1.67
CA THR A 85 16.56 -7.78 -3.07
C THR A 85 15.72 -6.52 -3.21
N MET A 86 14.58 -6.45 -2.51
CA MET A 86 13.77 -5.23 -2.51
C MET A 86 14.55 -4.02 -1.98
N ALA A 87 15.30 -4.18 -0.88
CA ALA A 87 16.13 -3.12 -0.33
C ALA A 87 17.21 -2.68 -1.32
N PHE A 88 17.84 -3.62 -2.03
CA PHE A 88 18.84 -3.33 -3.05
C PHE A 88 18.24 -2.56 -4.23
N VAL A 89 17.12 -3.03 -4.79
CA VAL A 89 16.44 -2.37 -5.92
C VAL A 89 16.04 -0.94 -5.56
N ILE A 90 15.39 -0.75 -4.41
CA ILE A 90 14.97 0.59 -3.93
C ILE A 90 16.21 1.46 -3.68
N GLY A 91 17.27 0.91 -3.11
CA GLY A 91 18.54 1.60 -2.89
C GLY A 91 19.16 2.14 -4.19
N GLN A 92 19.11 1.34 -5.29
CA GLN A 92 19.58 1.77 -6.62
C GLN A 92 18.73 2.91 -7.22
N LEU A 93 17.46 3.03 -6.79
CA LEU A 93 16.53 4.06 -7.26
C LEU A 93 16.47 5.29 -6.36
N LYS A 94 17.07 5.23 -5.16
CA LYS A 94 16.93 6.25 -4.10
C LYS A 94 17.18 7.67 -4.59
N GLY A 95 18.22 7.89 -5.39
CA GLY A 95 18.56 9.21 -5.93
C GLY A 95 17.57 9.74 -6.99
N GLN A 96 16.64 8.93 -7.44
CA GLN A 96 15.63 9.28 -8.44
C GLN A 96 14.23 9.44 -7.85
N ILE A 97 14.04 9.08 -6.58
CA ILE A 97 12.76 9.23 -5.89
C ILE A 97 12.59 10.70 -5.47
N ARG A 98 11.54 11.35 -5.97
CA ARG A 98 11.25 12.79 -5.80
C ARG A 98 10.03 13.07 -4.96
N VAL A 99 9.26 12.04 -4.61
CA VAL A 99 8.03 12.12 -3.81
C VAL A 99 8.15 11.20 -2.61
N PRO A 100 7.32 11.35 -1.57
CA PRO A 100 7.25 10.37 -0.49
C PRO A 100 7.06 8.96 -1.05
N PHE A 101 7.78 7.99 -0.51
CA PHE A 101 7.60 6.62 -0.93
C PHE A 101 7.34 5.68 0.24
N GLY A 102 6.55 4.67 -0.02
CA GLY A 102 6.25 3.57 0.89
C GLY A 102 6.73 2.24 0.36
N VAL A 103 6.63 1.24 1.21
CA VAL A 103 6.92 -0.15 0.88
C VAL A 103 5.84 -1.09 1.41
N ASN A 104 5.67 -2.19 0.70
CA ASN A 104 4.82 -3.30 1.08
C ASN A 104 5.50 -4.61 0.68
N VAL A 105 5.81 -5.44 1.65
CA VAL A 105 6.17 -6.83 1.44
C VAL A 105 4.90 -7.62 1.72
N LEU A 106 4.21 -8.05 0.66
CA LEU A 106 2.88 -8.66 0.75
C LEU A 106 2.86 -9.79 1.78
N TRP A 107 1.89 -9.70 2.69
CA TRP A 107 1.57 -10.62 3.76
C TRP A 107 2.64 -10.71 4.88
N ASP A 108 3.74 -9.91 4.78
CA ASP A 108 4.78 -9.89 5.81
C ASP A 108 4.96 -8.49 6.43
N PRO A 109 4.22 -8.18 7.50
CA PRO A 109 4.30 -6.91 8.20
C PRO A 109 5.70 -6.60 8.76
N MET A 110 6.42 -7.64 9.21
CA MET A 110 7.73 -7.46 9.82
C MET A 110 8.79 -7.12 8.79
N SER A 111 8.79 -7.83 7.66
CA SER A 111 9.67 -7.52 6.52
C SER A 111 9.36 -6.15 5.91
N SER A 112 8.08 -5.75 5.85
CA SER A 112 7.68 -4.40 5.42
C SER A 112 8.30 -3.30 6.29
N ILE A 113 8.27 -3.46 7.62
CA ILE A 113 8.88 -2.50 8.55
C ILE A 113 10.40 -2.51 8.44
N ALA A 114 11.03 -3.69 8.34
CA ALA A 114 12.48 -3.83 8.18
C ALA A 114 12.95 -3.15 6.88
N LEU A 115 12.24 -3.40 5.77
CA LEU A 115 12.49 -2.79 4.47
C LEU A 115 12.35 -1.26 4.54
N ALA A 116 11.30 -0.76 5.19
CA ALA A 116 11.11 0.67 5.37
C ALA A 116 12.24 1.30 6.18
N ALA A 117 12.70 0.65 7.22
CA ALA A 117 13.82 1.12 8.02
C ALA A 117 15.13 1.18 7.20
N ALA A 118 15.41 0.13 6.42
CA ALA A 118 16.62 0.04 5.60
C ALA A 118 16.64 1.06 4.45
N THR A 119 15.49 1.33 3.84
CA THR A 119 15.39 2.20 2.65
C THR A 119 15.06 3.65 2.98
N GLY A 120 14.55 3.93 4.19
CA GLY A 120 14.07 5.25 4.58
C GLY A 120 12.71 5.58 3.96
N ALA A 121 11.86 4.57 3.73
CA ALA A 121 10.48 4.78 3.30
C ALA A 121 9.71 5.60 4.36
N ALA A 122 8.77 6.42 3.91
CA ALA A 122 7.98 7.29 4.77
C ALA A 122 6.75 6.58 5.35
N PHE A 123 6.28 5.51 4.70
CA PHE A 123 5.13 4.74 5.15
C PHE A 123 5.23 3.27 4.75
N VAL A 124 4.48 2.44 5.46
CA VAL A 124 4.21 1.04 5.09
C VAL A 124 2.71 0.83 4.98
N ARG A 125 2.30 -0.02 4.07
CA ARG A 125 0.93 -0.52 3.96
C ARG A 125 0.98 -2.03 4.11
N GLU A 126 0.21 -2.58 5.02
CA GLU A 126 0.06 -4.02 5.21
C GLU A 126 -1.18 -4.34 6.05
N ILE A 127 -1.50 -5.61 6.21
CA ILE A 127 -2.48 -6.12 7.15
C ILE A 127 -1.76 -6.42 8.45
N PHE A 128 -2.04 -5.65 9.49
CA PHE A 128 -1.39 -5.77 10.79
C PHE A 128 -2.29 -6.38 11.86
N THR A 129 -3.59 -6.49 11.59
CA THR A 129 -4.59 -6.95 12.58
C THR A 129 -5.57 -7.93 11.95
N GLY A 130 -6.20 -8.72 12.79
CA GLY A 130 -7.26 -9.63 12.38
C GLY A 130 -6.83 -11.10 12.41
N THR A 131 -7.77 -11.95 12.06
CA THR A 131 -7.55 -13.39 11.85
C THR A 131 -8.27 -13.77 10.58
N TYR A 132 -7.58 -14.45 9.68
CA TYR A 132 -8.07 -14.70 8.33
C TYR A 132 -7.94 -16.18 7.95
N ALA A 133 -8.92 -16.66 7.17
CA ALA A 133 -8.79 -17.83 6.33
C ALA A 133 -8.39 -17.36 4.93
N SER A 134 -7.16 -17.63 4.51
CA SER A 134 -6.63 -17.19 3.22
C SER A 134 -6.30 -18.36 2.32
N ASP A 135 -6.01 -18.08 1.03
CA ASP A 135 -5.53 -19.07 0.08
C ASP A 135 -4.21 -19.73 0.51
N MET A 136 -3.43 -19.03 1.37
CA MET A 136 -2.17 -19.53 1.93
C MET A 136 -2.33 -20.24 3.27
N GLY A 137 -3.55 -20.30 3.81
CA GLY A 137 -3.86 -20.91 5.11
C GLY A 137 -4.30 -19.90 6.17
N PRO A 138 -4.46 -20.33 7.43
CA PRO A 138 -4.81 -19.44 8.53
C PRO A 138 -3.72 -18.41 8.79
N TRP A 139 -4.13 -17.15 8.99
CA TRP A 139 -3.19 -16.07 9.22
C TRP A 139 -3.66 -15.11 10.31
N THR A 140 -2.73 -14.76 11.21
CA THR A 140 -2.97 -13.88 12.35
C THR A 140 -1.79 -12.94 12.55
N PRO A 141 -1.75 -11.78 11.85
CA PRO A 141 -0.69 -10.81 12.06
C PRO A 141 -0.77 -10.19 13.47
N ASP A 142 0.37 -9.74 13.99
CA ASP A 142 0.51 -9.17 15.32
C ASP A 142 0.90 -7.68 15.24
N ALA A 143 -0.11 -6.80 15.33
CA ALA A 143 0.10 -5.35 15.33
C ALA A 143 0.96 -4.88 16.52
N GLY A 144 0.82 -5.54 17.68
CA GLY A 144 1.59 -5.20 18.87
C GLY A 144 3.09 -5.46 18.69
N ALA A 145 3.45 -6.61 18.09
CA ALA A 145 4.83 -6.93 17.74
C ALA A 145 5.35 -5.97 16.66
N ALA A 146 4.57 -5.70 15.63
CA ALA A 146 4.93 -4.81 14.51
C ALA A 146 5.22 -3.38 15.01
N MET A 147 4.34 -2.80 15.82
CA MET A 147 4.54 -1.44 16.36
C MET A 147 5.76 -1.35 17.26
N ARG A 148 5.99 -2.36 18.11
CA ARG A 148 7.21 -2.41 18.95
C ARG A 148 8.48 -2.63 18.12
N TYR A 149 8.39 -3.37 17.02
CA TYR A 149 9.52 -3.53 16.09
C TYR A 149 9.87 -2.23 15.40
N ARG A 150 8.88 -1.50 14.89
CA ARG A 150 9.06 -0.14 14.36
C ARG A 150 9.82 0.75 15.37
N ASP A 151 9.37 0.74 16.62
CA ASP A 151 9.97 1.58 17.67
C ASP A 151 11.41 1.16 18.02
N ARG A 152 11.70 -0.17 18.08
CA ARG A 152 13.07 -0.67 18.28
C ARG A 152 14.01 -0.27 17.14
N LEU A 153 13.50 -0.11 15.92
CA LEU A 153 14.29 0.37 14.78
C LEU A 153 14.44 1.90 14.74
N GLY A 154 13.90 2.63 15.73
CA GLY A 154 13.96 4.08 15.79
C GLY A 154 13.11 4.79 14.72
N ARG A 155 12.07 4.12 14.18
CA ARG A 155 11.24 4.60 13.08
C ARG A 155 9.84 5.04 13.51
N GLN A 156 9.76 5.81 14.60
CA GLN A 156 8.50 6.40 15.07
C GLN A 156 7.89 7.36 14.03
N ASP A 157 8.73 7.90 13.14
CA ASP A 157 8.35 8.71 11.97
C ASP A 157 7.54 7.91 10.93
N LEU A 158 7.80 6.61 10.80
CA LEU A 158 7.19 5.74 9.79
C LEU A 158 5.66 5.69 9.97
N ALA A 159 4.93 6.13 8.95
CA ALA A 159 3.47 6.06 8.95
C ALA A 159 3.01 4.61 8.69
N MET A 160 2.10 4.16 9.53
CA MET A 160 1.56 2.79 9.51
C MET A 160 0.16 2.80 8.93
N LEU A 161 0.02 2.33 7.68
CA LEU A 161 -1.25 2.27 6.97
C LEU A 161 -1.79 0.84 7.03
N TYR A 162 -2.88 0.64 7.79
CA TYR A 162 -3.44 -0.69 8.05
C TYR A 162 -4.56 -1.02 7.08
N ASN A 163 -4.38 -2.04 6.25
CA ASN A 163 -5.48 -2.63 5.51
C ASN A 163 -6.36 -3.45 6.47
N VAL A 164 -7.64 -3.07 6.59
CA VAL A 164 -8.61 -3.71 7.50
C VAL A 164 -9.53 -4.72 6.79
N SER A 165 -9.33 -4.89 5.48
CA SER A 165 -9.98 -5.91 4.66
C SER A 165 -8.92 -6.60 3.80
N ALA A 166 -8.63 -7.88 4.08
CA ALA A 166 -7.60 -8.63 3.37
C ALA A 166 -8.08 -9.04 1.97
N GLU A 167 -7.21 -8.91 0.97
CA GLU A 167 -7.37 -9.54 -0.34
C GLU A 167 -7.08 -11.04 -0.21
N PHE A 168 -7.60 -11.90 -1.09
CA PHE A 168 -7.36 -13.37 -1.11
C PHE A 168 -7.65 -14.07 0.22
N ALA A 169 -8.51 -13.49 1.07
CA ALA A 169 -8.81 -14.02 2.39
C ALA A 169 -10.18 -13.56 2.88
N ASP A 170 -10.78 -14.37 3.76
CA ASP A 170 -11.97 -13.99 4.49
C ASP A 170 -11.66 -13.84 5.98
N SER A 171 -12.26 -12.81 6.60
CA SER A 171 -12.07 -12.57 8.03
C SER A 171 -12.84 -13.59 8.87
N LEU A 172 -12.16 -14.20 9.83
CA LEU A 172 -12.80 -15.07 10.82
C LEU A 172 -13.48 -14.28 11.95
N ASP A 173 -13.26 -12.97 12.01
CA ASP A 173 -13.97 -12.07 12.90
C ASP A 173 -15.34 -11.71 12.32
N ARG A 174 -16.40 -12.11 12.97
CA ARG A 174 -17.78 -11.92 12.52
C ARG A 174 -18.33 -10.51 12.73
N ARG A 175 -17.58 -9.62 13.36
CA ARG A 175 -17.99 -8.22 13.48
C ARG A 175 -18.04 -7.58 12.09
N PRO A 176 -19.00 -6.66 11.83
CA PRO A 176 -19.01 -5.87 10.61
C PRO A 176 -17.68 -5.11 10.41
N LEU A 177 -17.31 -4.86 9.15
CA LEU A 177 -16.06 -4.17 8.79
C LEU A 177 -15.87 -2.83 9.54
N PRO A 178 -16.87 -1.96 9.69
CA PRO A 178 -16.74 -0.71 10.47
C PRO A 178 -16.34 -0.95 11.93
N ASP A 179 -16.90 -1.97 12.58
CA ASP A 179 -16.57 -2.30 13.97
C ASP A 179 -15.15 -2.85 14.10
N ARG A 180 -14.69 -3.65 13.12
CA ARG A 180 -13.31 -4.14 13.06
C ARG A 180 -12.34 -2.98 12.87
N ALA A 181 -12.64 -2.05 11.95
CA ALA A 181 -11.83 -0.86 11.69
C ALA A 181 -11.71 0.03 12.94
N ARG A 182 -12.83 0.32 13.62
CA ARG A 182 -12.85 1.09 14.87
C ARG A 182 -12.03 0.41 15.97
N SER A 183 -12.16 -0.91 16.11
CA SER A 183 -11.39 -1.70 17.07
C SER A 183 -9.90 -1.66 16.75
N ALA A 184 -9.50 -1.82 15.48
CA ALA A 184 -8.12 -1.76 15.04
C ALA A 184 -7.49 -0.39 15.34
N VAL A 185 -8.18 0.71 15.04
CA VAL A 185 -7.73 2.07 15.37
C VAL A 185 -7.52 2.24 16.86
N PHE A 186 -8.47 1.80 17.68
CA PHE A 186 -8.38 1.93 19.14
C PHE A 186 -7.24 1.09 19.74
N SER A 187 -7.10 -0.17 19.32
CA SER A 187 -6.17 -1.12 19.96
C SER A 187 -4.78 -1.12 19.36
N SER A 188 -4.63 -0.71 18.10
CA SER A 188 -3.39 -0.90 17.34
C SER A 188 -2.82 0.39 16.76
N ILE A 189 -3.50 1.52 16.97
CA ILE A 189 -3.03 2.90 16.70
C ILE A 189 -2.38 3.12 15.32
N PRO A 190 -3.03 2.74 14.20
CA PRO A 190 -2.53 3.06 12.87
C PRO A 190 -2.58 4.55 12.59
N ASP A 191 -1.80 5.00 11.60
CA ASP A 191 -1.84 6.39 11.11
C ASP A 191 -2.91 6.60 10.01
N ALA A 192 -3.37 5.52 9.39
CA ALA A 192 -4.53 5.47 8.50
C ALA A 192 -5.03 4.03 8.37
N VAL A 193 -6.27 3.86 7.90
CA VAL A 193 -6.81 2.55 7.51
C VAL A 193 -7.11 2.51 6.03
N LEU A 194 -7.05 1.31 5.44
CA LEU A 194 -7.36 1.08 4.04
C LEU A 194 -8.45 0.03 3.92
N VAL A 195 -9.30 0.18 2.91
CA VAL A 195 -10.35 -0.78 2.54
C VAL A 195 -10.07 -1.31 1.15
N SER A 196 -9.97 -2.64 1.02
CA SER A 196 -9.71 -3.36 -0.24
C SER A 196 -10.94 -4.08 -0.76
N GLY A 197 -10.97 -4.38 -2.06
CA GLY A 197 -11.79 -5.44 -2.65
C GLY A 197 -11.26 -6.83 -2.31
N GLN A 198 -11.88 -7.86 -2.90
CA GLN A 198 -11.57 -9.26 -2.61
C GLN A 198 -10.24 -9.73 -3.22
N ILE A 199 -9.86 -9.17 -4.37
CA ILE A 199 -8.61 -9.46 -5.07
C ILE A 199 -7.98 -8.19 -5.63
N THR A 200 -6.69 -8.25 -5.96
CA THR A 200 -5.95 -7.13 -6.56
C THR A 200 -6.62 -6.63 -7.85
N GLY A 201 -6.89 -5.34 -7.93
CA GLY A 201 -7.56 -4.69 -9.06
C GLY A 201 -9.09 -4.71 -8.98
N GLU A 202 -9.70 -5.42 -8.05
CA GLU A 202 -11.12 -5.36 -7.75
C GLU A 202 -11.41 -4.22 -6.75
N ALA A 203 -12.44 -3.44 -7.02
CA ALA A 203 -12.76 -2.27 -6.21
C ALA A 203 -13.33 -2.67 -4.84
N ALA A 204 -12.90 -1.98 -3.79
CA ALA A 204 -13.64 -1.96 -2.55
C ALA A 204 -15.08 -1.49 -2.80
N ALA A 205 -16.05 -2.09 -2.12
CA ALA A 205 -17.42 -1.60 -2.20
C ALA A 205 -17.49 -0.18 -1.65
N MET A 206 -18.11 0.74 -2.39
CA MET A 206 -18.27 2.13 -1.93
C MET A 206 -19.02 2.21 -0.61
N SER A 207 -19.99 1.30 -0.39
CA SER A 207 -20.70 1.16 0.90
C SER A 207 -19.78 0.81 2.07
N ASP A 208 -18.73 0.01 1.84
CA ASP A 208 -17.77 -0.34 2.88
C ASP A 208 -16.85 0.85 3.23
N LEU A 209 -16.40 1.59 2.21
CA LEU A 209 -15.66 2.84 2.41
C LEU A 209 -16.48 3.86 3.20
N GLU A 210 -17.74 4.07 2.82
CA GLU A 210 -18.67 4.97 3.50
C GLU A 210 -18.90 4.54 4.95
N ALA A 211 -19.19 3.27 5.17
CA ALA A 211 -19.45 2.73 6.50
C ALA A 211 -18.23 2.82 7.43
N VAL A 212 -17.03 2.55 6.91
CA VAL A 212 -15.77 2.69 7.67
C VAL A 212 -15.48 4.17 7.97
N LYS A 213 -15.64 5.05 6.97
CA LYS A 213 -15.43 6.50 7.17
C LYS A 213 -16.39 7.11 8.20
N ALA A 214 -17.64 6.67 8.19
CA ALA A 214 -18.66 7.16 9.15
C ALA A 214 -18.31 6.88 10.61
N VAL A 215 -17.59 5.79 10.90
CA VAL A 215 -17.19 5.42 12.27
C VAL A 215 -15.77 5.88 12.64
N LEU A 216 -15.02 6.45 11.69
CA LEU A 216 -13.65 6.93 11.87
C LEU A 216 -13.48 8.40 11.42
N PRO A 217 -14.15 9.36 12.07
CA PRO A 217 -14.09 10.76 11.63
C PRO A 217 -12.69 11.37 11.72
N ASP A 218 -11.88 10.93 12.68
CA ASP A 218 -10.56 11.48 12.99
C ASP A 218 -9.39 10.62 12.47
N THR A 219 -9.67 9.52 11.76
CA THR A 219 -8.64 8.66 11.18
C THR A 219 -8.79 8.64 9.67
N PRO A 220 -7.72 8.92 8.90
CA PRO A 220 -7.77 8.84 7.45
C PRO A 220 -8.17 7.44 6.96
N VAL A 221 -9.09 7.38 5.99
CA VAL A 221 -9.56 6.14 5.36
C VAL A 221 -9.26 6.21 3.86
N LEU A 222 -8.51 5.24 3.33
CA LEU A 222 -8.11 5.18 1.94
C LEU A 222 -8.76 4.00 1.22
N ALA A 223 -9.09 4.19 -0.05
CA ALA A 223 -9.41 3.08 -0.95
C ALA A 223 -8.10 2.41 -1.39
N ASN A 224 -7.99 1.07 -1.25
CA ASN A 224 -6.72 0.37 -1.49
C ASN A 224 -6.66 -0.36 -2.82
N THR A 225 -7.77 -0.80 -3.39
CA THR A 225 -7.78 -1.60 -4.63
C THR A 225 -8.84 -1.11 -5.59
N GLY A 226 -8.65 -1.46 -6.89
CA GLY A 226 -9.66 -1.34 -7.92
C GLY A 226 -10.12 0.08 -8.26
N VAL A 227 -9.40 1.11 -7.83
CA VAL A 227 -9.71 2.49 -8.20
C VAL A 227 -9.40 2.69 -9.68
N LYS A 228 -10.37 3.19 -10.44
CA LYS A 228 -10.29 3.35 -11.90
C LYS A 228 -10.44 4.83 -12.30
N HIS A 229 -10.11 5.13 -13.55
CA HIS A 229 -10.27 6.47 -14.16
C HIS A 229 -11.70 7.01 -14.05
N GLU A 230 -12.68 6.11 -14.13
CA GLU A 230 -14.10 6.44 -14.07
C GLU A 230 -14.60 6.68 -12.63
N THR A 231 -13.96 6.06 -11.64
CA THR A 231 -14.44 6.07 -10.25
C THR A 231 -13.62 6.97 -9.33
N ILE A 232 -12.47 7.50 -9.76
CA ILE A 232 -11.57 8.28 -8.89
C ILE A 232 -12.26 9.49 -8.25
N ALA A 233 -13.18 10.15 -8.95
CA ALA A 233 -13.90 11.29 -8.41
C ALA A 233 -14.80 10.90 -7.24
N ASP A 234 -15.56 9.81 -7.40
CA ASP A 234 -16.46 9.29 -6.37
C ASP A 234 -15.66 8.78 -5.17
N VAL A 235 -14.55 8.08 -5.43
CA VAL A 235 -13.64 7.63 -4.37
C VAL A 235 -13.09 8.80 -3.56
N LEU A 236 -12.56 9.85 -4.20
CA LEU A 236 -12.02 11.01 -3.51
C LEU A 236 -13.10 11.89 -2.85
N ALA A 237 -14.36 11.80 -3.28
CA ALA A 237 -15.45 12.44 -2.56
C ALA A 237 -15.69 11.79 -1.19
N MET A 238 -15.42 10.49 -1.06
CA MET A 238 -15.73 9.69 0.12
C MET A 238 -14.50 9.35 0.98
N ALA A 239 -13.36 9.02 0.36
CA ALA A 239 -12.14 8.62 1.03
C ALA A 239 -11.15 9.78 1.19
N ASP A 240 -10.22 9.63 2.13
CA ASP A 240 -9.12 10.57 2.38
C ASP A 240 -7.89 10.28 1.51
N GLY A 241 -8.02 9.49 0.45
CA GLY A 241 -6.98 9.15 -0.50
C GLY A 241 -7.18 7.76 -1.09
N CYS A 242 -6.25 7.35 -1.95
CA CYS A 242 -6.29 6.00 -2.53
C CYS A 242 -4.92 5.48 -2.92
N VAL A 243 -4.84 4.14 -3.02
CA VAL A 243 -3.73 3.41 -3.65
C VAL A 243 -4.22 2.87 -4.99
N VAL A 244 -3.43 3.04 -6.04
CA VAL A 244 -3.81 2.61 -7.39
C VAL A 244 -2.65 1.90 -8.10
N GLY A 245 -2.96 0.76 -8.71
CA GLY A 245 -2.00 -0.08 -9.45
C GLY A 245 -2.51 -0.39 -10.85
N SER A 246 -3.34 -1.43 -10.98
CA SER A 246 -3.76 -2.03 -12.26
C SER A 246 -4.33 -1.03 -13.28
N ALA A 247 -5.11 -0.04 -12.82
CA ALA A 247 -5.69 0.97 -13.71
C ALA A 247 -4.66 1.80 -14.48
N LEU A 248 -3.44 1.89 -13.96
CA LEU A 248 -2.34 2.67 -14.54
C LEU A 248 -1.50 1.87 -15.54
N LYS A 249 -1.65 0.56 -15.58
CA LYS A 249 -0.85 -0.35 -16.36
C LYS A 249 -1.31 -0.41 -17.83
N VAL A 250 -0.42 -0.81 -18.73
CA VAL A 250 -0.73 -1.07 -20.12
C VAL A 250 -1.90 -2.06 -20.22
N GLY A 251 -2.96 -1.70 -20.90
CA GLY A 251 -4.16 -2.52 -21.02
C GLY A 251 -4.98 -2.68 -19.73
N GLY A 252 -4.58 -2.06 -18.62
CA GLY A 252 -5.21 -2.26 -17.30
C GLY A 252 -4.86 -3.59 -16.66
N ASP A 253 -3.85 -4.28 -17.18
CA ASP A 253 -3.37 -5.56 -16.63
C ASP A 253 -2.30 -5.31 -15.56
N THR A 254 -2.52 -5.84 -14.37
CA THR A 254 -1.66 -5.69 -13.17
C THR A 254 -0.21 -6.06 -13.44
N TRP A 255 0.03 -7.01 -14.35
CA TRP A 255 1.35 -7.57 -14.62
C TRP A 255 2.18 -6.79 -15.63
N ASN A 256 1.56 -5.83 -16.33
CA ASN A 256 2.22 -4.98 -17.30
C ASN A 256 2.94 -3.79 -16.63
N ALA A 257 3.78 -3.10 -17.41
CA ALA A 257 4.39 -1.84 -17.00
C ALA A 257 3.35 -0.72 -16.86
N ILE A 258 3.70 0.35 -16.13
CA ILE A 258 2.92 1.58 -16.11
C ILE A 258 2.86 2.17 -17.52
N ASP A 259 1.65 2.56 -17.93
CA ASP A 259 1.39 3.34 -19.13
C ASP A 259 1.42 4.83 -18.74
N PRO A 260 2.38 5.63 -19.26
CA PRO A 260 2.51 7.04 -18.88
C PRO A 260 1.27 7.89 -19.25
N GLU A 261 0.57 7.57 -20.35
CA GLU A 261 -0.63 8.31 -20.74
C GLU A 261 -1.79 8.02 -19.80
N ARG A 262 -1.98 6.75 -19.42
CA ARG A 262 -3.00 6.35 -18.43
C ARG A 262 -2.70 6.96 -17.06
N ALA A 263 -1.46 6.95 -16.61
CA ALA A 263 -1.04 7.56 -15.37
C ALA A 263 -1.31 9.08 -15.35
N THR A 264 -1.00 9.77 -16.43
CA THR A 264 -1.24 11.22 -16.59
C THR A 264 -2.73 11.54 -16.60
N ASP A 265 -3.55 10.79 -17.37
CA ASP A 265 -5.01 10.98 -17.38
C ASP A 265 -5.62 10.72 -16.00
N PHE A 266 -5.17 9.67 -15.32
CA PHE A 266 -5.63 9.36 -13.95
C PHE A 266 -5.39 10.54 -12.99
N MET A 267 -4.16 11.07 -12.96
CA MET A 267 -3.83 12.19 -12.08
C MET A 267 -4.52 13.50 -12.48
N ARG A 268 -4.78 13.72 -13.77
CA ARG A 268 -5.59 14.86 -14.22
C ARG A 268 -7.00 14.79 -13.62
N ARG A 269 -7.64 13.61 -13.66
CA ARG A 269 -8.97 13.37 -13.07
C ARG A 269 -8.96 13.52 -11.55
N ALA A 270 -7.95 12.94 -10.90
CA ALA A 270 -7.80 13.02 -9.44
C ALA A 270 -7.64 14.47 -8.97
N LYS A 271 -6.82 15.27 -9.65
CA LYS A 271 -6.64 16.70 -9.34
C LYS A 271 -7.93 17.51 -9.53
N ALA A 272 -8.69 17.24 -10.59
CA ALA A 272 -9.98 17.87 -10.80
C ALA A 272 -11.03 17.51 -9.73
N ALA A 273 -10.96 16.30 -9.18
CA ALA A 273 -11.87 15.84 -8.12
C ALA A 273 -11.52 16.38 -6.72
N ARG A 274 -10.30 16.91 -6.52
CA ARG A 274 -9.87 17.51 -5.25
C ARG A 274 -10.20 19.01 -5.13
N SER A 275 -10.47 19.65 -6.28
CA SER A 275 -10.85 21.06 -6.35
C SER A 275 -12.34 21.24 -6.05
#